data_df7ce0f0b34ad3c550697970fbd3ad4e
#
_entry.id   df7ce0f0b34ad3c550697970fbd3ad4e
#
_cell.length_a   1.000
_cell.length_b   1.000
_cell.length_c   1.000
_cell.angle_alpha   90.00
_cell.angle_beta   90.00
_cell.angle_gamma   90.00
#
_symmetry.space_group_name_H-M   'P 1'
#
loop_
_entity.id
_entity.type
_entity.pdbx_description
1 polymer ?
#
loop_
_entity_poly.entity_id
_entity_poly.type
_entity_poly.pdbx_seq_one_letter_code
_entity_poly.pdbx_strand_id
1 'polypeptide(L)'
;MRKFLRKINVVAALASAIRLFLRRNRDRSLRQKVFALLHPTASSGPLHRYIDSLIILCVLVSVVSIVLETVPEMHALFGAQFHALELFTVTVFTLEYVGRVYGCCELPRYADPLRGRLRYMTSIPALIDLVAILPFFIGLLIGHLFDLRFFRVFRLSRLLKLSRYTGTLNTLFKAVQREQRVLFASAFMMVLLVILTASLGYELEHAAQPDKFESIPASMYWAVITLASVGYGDISPVTPLGRAMTAVISLLGIGIFAIPAGLMASAFTDQLRIDRETFENEFREALAKGAISLADQHALTAEAERLHLSKQDVDRIMYKVKQELRQHGGEGLNAEAMAQLDPDQLLERYRQQVSQLRALALGENAARLQSALHDVDNTTRSERQVWQALRGGAAD
;
A
#
# COMPACT_ATOMS: atom_id res chain seq x y z
N MET A 1 27.17 -24.51 0.01
CA MET A 1 27.13 -24.30 -1.44
C MET A 1 25.87 -23.56 -1.90
N ARG A 2 24.63 -23.99 -1.62
CA ARG A 2 23.36 -23.29 -2.03
C ARG A 2 23.23 -21.84 -1.50
N LYS A 3 23.66 -21.56 -0.26
CA LYS A 3 23.66 -20.20 0.31
C LYS A 3 24.66 -19.25 -0.37
N PHE A 4 25.79 -19.78 -0.83
CA PHE A 4 26.83 -19.01 -1.54
C PHE A 4 26.39 -18.66 -2.97
N LEU A 5 25.77 -19.59 -3.68
CA LEU A 5 25.19 -19.38 -5.02
C LEU A 5 24.04 -18.36 -4.98
N ARG A 6 23.24 -18.34 -3.89
CA ARG A 6 22.17 -17.34 -3.69
C ARG A 6 22.71 -15.93 -3.47
N LYS A 7 23.84 -15.78 -2.76
CA LYS A 7 24.52 -14.48 -2.59
C LYS A 7 25.12 -13.95 -3.89
N ILE A 8 25.71 -14.81 -4.71
CA ILE A 8 26.26 -14.44 -6.03
C ILE A 8 25.15 -13.94 -6.94
N ASN A 9 23.98 -14.58 -6.92
CA ASN A 9 22.83 -14.14 -7.69
C ASN A 9 22.29 -12.76 -7.26
N VAL A 10 22.30 -12.42 -5.97
CA VAL A 10 21.82 -11.11 -5.48
C VAL A 10 22.78 -10.00 -5.90
N VAL A 11 24.08 -10.19 -5.77
CA VAL A 11 25.09 -9.18 -6.18
C VAL A 11 25.05 -8.98 -7.70
N ALA A 12 24.97 -10.05 -8.46
CA ALA A 12 24.83 -9.98 -9.91
C ALA A 12 23.53 -9.29 -10.35
N ALA A 13 22.42 -9.58 -9.66
CA ALA A 13 21.13 -8.94 -9.90
C ALA A 13 21.16 -7.45 -9.57
N LEU A 14 21.79 -7.06 -8.45
CA LEU A 14 21.98 -5.65 -8.09
C LEU A 14 22.87 -4.91 -9.10
N ALA A 15 23.99 -5.52 -9.50
CA ALA A 15 24.89 -4.94 -10.49
C ALA A 15 24.18 -4.79 -11.86
N SER A 16 23.33 -5.73 -12.24
CA SER A 16 22.50 -5.63 -13.47
C SER A 16 21.46 -4.53 -13.34
N ALA A 17 20.82 -4.39 -12.19
CA ALA A 17 19.83 -3.34 -11.92
C ALA A 17 20.48 -1.94 -11.98
N ILE A 18 21.67 -1.77 -11.40
CA ILE A 18 22.42 -0.51 -11.48
C ILE A 18 22.80 -0.18 -12.92
N ARG A 19 23.34 -1.15 -13.67
CA ARG A 19 23.68 -0.95 -15.09
C ARG A 19 22.48 -0.57 -15.94
N LEU A 20 21.34 -1.23 -15.71
CA LEU A 20 20.10 -0.93 -16.42
C LEU A 20 19.60 0.48 -16.09
N PHE A 21 19.63 0.86 -14.79
CA PHE A 21 19.26 2.19 -14.35
C PHE A 21 20.14 3.28 -14.98
N LEU A 22 21.45 3.10 -14.96
CA LEU A 22 22.41 4.05 -15.54
C LEU A 22 22.21 4.21 -17.05
N ARG A 23 22.00 3.10 -17.78
CA ARG A 23 21.70 3.13 -19.23
C ARG A 23 20.40 3.88 -19.54
N ARG A 24 19.35 3.59 -18.77
CA ARG A 24 18.02 4.16 -19.00
C ARG A 24 17.91 5.64 -18.63
N ASN A 25 18.78 6.11 -17.73
CA ASN A 25 18.80 7.47 -17.25
C ASN A 25 20.06 8.25 -17.67
N ARG A 26 20.78 7.80 -18.72
CA ARG A 26 22.05 8.40 -19.13
C ARG A 26 21.93 9.91 -19.42
N ASP A 27 20.91 10.30 -20.16
CA ASP A 27 20.70 11.68 -20.64
C ASP A 27 19.86 12.54 -19.69
N ARG A 28 19.51 12.02 -18.51
CA ARG A 28 18.70 12.73 -17.50
C ARG A 28 19.57 13.58 -16.58
N SER A 29 18.97 14.70 -16.10
CA SER A 29 19.60 15.55 -15.08
C SER A 29 19.78 14.78 -13.76
N LEU A 30 20.71 15.26 -12.91
CA LEU A 30 20.94 14.67 -11.57
C LEU A 30 19.65 14.61 -10.74
N ARG A 31 18.84 15.68 -10.81
CA ARG A 31 17.54 15.75 -10.11
C ARG A 31 16.59 14.66 -10.56
N GLN A 32 16.47 14.43 -11.87
CA GLN A 32 15.64 13.39 -12.45
C GLN A 32 16.14 11.98 -12.10
N LYS A 33 17.45 11.79 -12.01
CA LYS A 33 18.05 10.52 -11.56
C LYS A 33 17.73 10.23 -10.10
N VAL A 34 17.86 11.21 -9.23
CA VAL A 34 17.53 11.08 -7.79
C VAL A 34 16.02 10.84 -7.64
N PHE A 35 15.19 11.55 -8.39
CA PHE A 35 13.74 11.33 -8.39
C PHE A 35 13.38 9.90 -8.83
N ALA A 36 13.92 9.42 -9.95
CA ALA A 36 13.69 8.07 -10.43
C ALA A 36 14.21 6.97 -9.49
N LEU A 37 15.18 7.28 -8.65
CA LEU A 37 15.73 6.37 -7.65
C LEU A 37 14.81 6.21 -6.43
N LEU A 38 14.21 7.33 -5.97
CA LEU A 38 13.43 7.42 -4.73
C LEU A 38 11.90 7.39 -4.94
N HIS A 39 11.44 7.48 -6.18
CA HIS A 39 10.02 7.41 -6.54
C HIS A 39 9.78 6.35 -7.62
N PRO A 40 8.71 5.55 -7.52
CA PRO A 40 8.36 4.59 -8.56
C PRO A 40 8.00 5.32 -9.85
N THR A 41 8.83 5.16 -10.87
CA THR A 41 8.62 5.72 -12.21
C THR A 41 8.93 4.66 -13.26
N ALA A 42 8.40 4.83 -14.46
CA ALA A 42 8.71 3.93 -15.57
C ALA A 42 10.22 3.78 -15.83
N SER A 43 11.04 4.73 -15.39
CA SER A 43 12.50 4.72 -15.54
C SER A 43 13.27 4.15 -14.35
N SER A 44 12.62 3.92 -13.21
CA SER A 44 13.25 3.45 -11.97
C SER A 44 13.79 2.02 -12.09
N GLY A 45 13.09 1.16 -12.84
CA GLY A 45 13.47 -0.24 -13.00
C GLY A 45 13.50 -1.03 -11.68
N PRO A 46 14.24 -2.16 -11.62
CA PRO A 46 14.31 -2.98 -10.40
C PRO A 46 15.12 -2.33 -9.27
N LEU A 47 15.96 -1.32 -9.55
CA LEU A 47 16.85 -0.70 -8.56
C LEU A 47 16.07 -0.01 -7.44
N HIS A 48 14.96 0.65 -7.76
CA HIS A 48 14.07 1.27 -6.76
C HIS A 48 13.62 0.27 -5.69
N ARG A 49 13.18 -0.94 -6.09
CA ARG A 49 12.76 -1.99 -5.16
C ARG A 49 13.87 -2.44 -4.20
N TYR A 50 15.12 -2.48 -4.67
CA TYR A 50 16.26 -2.80 -3.79
C TYR A 50 16.52 -1.69 -2.77
N ILE A 51 16.37 -0.42 -3.16
CA ILE A 51 16.50 0.72 -2.24
C ILE A 51 15.39 0.71 -1.21
N ASP A 52 14.15 0.52 -1.61
CA ASP A 52 13.02 0.41 -0.68
C ASP A 52 13.21 -0.74 0.31
N SER A 53 13.65 -1.91 -0.18
CA SER A 53 13.96 -3.05 0.70
C SER A 53 15.09 -2.74 1.68
N LEU A 54 16.11 -2.00 1.25
CA LEU A 54 17.20 -1.56 2.11
C LEU A 54 16.70 -0.59 3.19
N ILE A 55 15.86 0.38 2.83
CA ILE A 55 15.31 1.35 3.78
C ILE A 55 14.40 0.63 4.79
N ILE A 56 13.53 -0.28 4.33
CA ILE A 56 12.71 -1.12 5.21
C ILE A 56 13.59 -1.90 6.20
N LEU A 57 14.64 -2.54 5.71
CA LEU A 57 15.59 -3.27 6.56
C LEU A 57 16.26 -2.34 7.58
N CYS A 58 16.70 -1.16 7.17
CA CYS A 58 17.28 -0.16 8.07
C CYS A 58 16.29 0.27 9.15
N VAL A 59 15.00 0.47 8.81
CA VAL A 59 13.95 0.78 9.79
C VAL A 59 13.81 -0.36 10.80
N LEU A 60 13.64 -1.60 10.34
CA LEU A 60 13.44 -2.76 11.21
C LEU A 60 14.65 -2.98 12.13
N VAL A 61 15.86 -2.95 11.58
CA VAL A 61 17.09 -3.13 12.36
C VAL A 61 17.27 -2.01 13.37
N SER A 62 16.97 -0.75 13.01
CA SER A 62 17.06 0.38 13.95
C SER A 62 16.06 0.26 15.10
N VAL A 63 14.84 -0.21 14.84
CA VAL A 63 13.82 -0.41 15.89
C VAL A 63 14.22 -1.54 16.83
N VAL A 64 14.67 -2.68 16.28
CA VAL A 64 15.19 -3.80 17.11
C VAL A 64 16.37 -3.32 17.96
N SER A 65 17.28 -2.53 17.40
CA SER A 65 18.41 -1.96 18.13
C SER A 65 17.96 -1.08 19.30
N ILE A 66 16.96 -0.18 19.09
CA ILE A 66 16.43 0.68 20.14
C ILE A 66 15.79 -0.15 21.27
N VAL A 67 15.06 -1.22 20.92
CA VAL A 67 14.46 -2.11 21.91
C VAL A 67 15.54 -2.84 22.72
N LEU A 68 16.54 -3.41 22.05
CA LEU A 68 17.65 -4.10 22.73
C LEU A 68 18.51 -3.17 23.56
N GLU A 69 18.68 -1.91 23.15
CA GLU A 69 19.41 -0.88 23.91
C GLU A 69 18.77 -0.60 25.28
N THR A 70 17.48 -0.89 25.47
CA THR A 70 16.81 -0.73 26.76
C THR A 70 17.22 -1.79 27.79
N VAL A 71 17.79 -2.91 27.37
CA VAL A 71 18.26 -3.97 28.24
C VAL A 71 19.64 -3.60 28.78
N PRO A 72 19.85 -3.43 30.12
CA PRO A 72 21.11 -2.93 30.68
C PRO A 72 22.33 -3.75 30.29
N GLU A 73 22.20 -5.07 30.25
CA GLU A 73 23.27 -6.01 29.88
C GLU A 73 23.69 -5.84 28.41
N MET A 74 22.72 -5.68 27.51
CA MET A 74 22.94 -5.47 26.08
C MET A 74 23.56 -4.09 25.83
N HIS A 75 23.10 -3.07 26.55
CA HIS A 75 23.69 -1.73 26.47
C HIS A 75 25.15 -1.71 26.93
N ALA A 76 25.47 -2.43 28.02
CA ALA A 76 26.85 -2.53 28.50
C ALA A 76 27.79 -3.23 27.51
N LEU A 77 27.32 -4.28 26.81
CA LEU A 77 28.12 -5.06 25.86
C LEU A 77 28.22 -4.41 24.47
N PHE A 78 27.13 -3.83 23.98
CA PHE A 78 26.99 -3.39 22.58
C PHE A 78 26.66 -1.91 22.41
N GLY A 79 26.85 -1.07 23.44
CA GLY A 79 26.47 0.35 23.41
C GLY A 79 27.12 1.14 22.26
N ALA A 80 28.41 0.89 22.00
CA ALA A 80 29.11 1.52 20.88
C ALA A 80 28.56 1.09 19.51
N GLN A 81 28.18 -0.18 19.36
CA GLN A 81 27.58 -0.72 18.13
C GLN A 81 26.17 -0.17 17.91
N PHE A 82 25.36 -0.04 18.97
CA PHE A 82 24.04 0.60 18.89
C PHE A 82 24.14 2.06 18.44
N HIS A 83 25.08 2.81 19.01
CA HIS A 83 25.32 4.20 18.60
C HIS A 83 25.81 4.30 17.14
N ALA A 84 26.73 3.46 16.72
CA ALA A 84 27.21 3.42 15.33
C ALA A 84 26.07 3.06 14.35
N LEU A 85 25.22 2.11 14.71
CA LEU A 85 24.05 1.73 13.92
C LEU A 85 23.00 2.86 13.85
N GLU A 86 22.79 3.57 14.96
CA GLU A 86 21.91 4.74 15.00
C GLU A 86 22.42 5.83 14.04
N LEU A 87 23.70 6.17 14.13
CA LEU A 87 24.32 7.18 13.26
C LEU A 87 24.20 6.78 11.78
N PHE A 88 24.46 5.51 11.47
CA PHE A 88 24.33 4.97 10.12
C PHE A 88 22.89 5.11 9.60
N THR A 89 21.91 4.65 10.38
CA THR A 89 20.50 4.66 9.95
C THR A 89 19.94 6.08 9.81
N VAL A 90 20.30 6.99 10.75
CA VAL A 90 19.93 8.41 10.64
C VAL A 90 20.56 9.06 9.41
N THR A 91 21.81 8.74 9.10
CA THR A 91 22.46 9.25 7.89
C THR A 91 21.73 8.78 6.62
N VAL A 92 21.38 7.49 6.54
CA VAL A 92 20.62 6.93 5.41
C VAL A 92 19.26 7.63 5.27
N PHE A 93 18.52 7.79 6.36
CA PHE A 93 17.20 8.44 6.34
C PHE A 93 17.29 9.93 6.02
N THR A 94 18.33 10.61 6.47
CA THR A 94 18.56 12.02 6.14
C THR A 94 18.87 12.19 4.65
N LEU A 95 19.75 11.34 4.10
CA LEU A 95 20.05 11.35 2.67
C LEU A 95 18.81 11.05 1.82
N GLU A 96 18.00 10.09 2.26
CA GLU A 96 16.72 9.78 1.62
C GLU A 96 15.78 11.00 1.64
N TYR A 97 15.59 11.63 2.81
CA TYR A 97 14.72 12.81 2.96
C TYR A 97 15.18 13.97 2.07
N VAL A 98 16.48 14.32 2.14
CA VAL A 98 17.06 15.38 1.32
C VAL A 98 16.93 15.06 -0.17
N GLY A 99 17.20 13.81 -0.57
CA GLY A 99 17.04 13.39 -1.95
C GLY A 99 15.59 13.53 -2.46
N ARG A 100 14.62 13.19 -1.61
CA ARG A 100 13.19 13.36 -1.94
C ARG A 100 12.76 14.82 -2.05
N VAL A 101 13.19 15.67 -1.13
CA VAL A 101 12.95 17.13 -1.19
C VAL A 101 13.62 17.75 -2.42
N TYR A 102 14.83 17.27 -2.77
CA TYR A 102 15.53 17.73 -3.98
C TYR A 102 14.81 17.32 -5.27
N GLY A 103 14.31 16.08 -5.32
CA GLY A 103 13.65 15.50 -6.49
C GLY A 103 12.17 15.88 -6.65
N CYS A 104 11.48 16.33 -5.59
CA CYS A 104 10.02 16.55 -5.61
C CYS A 104 9.50 17.48 -6.71
N CYS A 105 10.34 18.39 -7.20
CA CYS A 105 9.99 19.34 -8.29
C CYS A 105 9.73 18.65 -9.64
N GLU A 106 10.06 17.37 -9.80
CA GLU A 106 9.69 16.57 -10.98
C GLU A 106 8.20 16.15 -10.96
N LEU A 107 7.52 16.28 -9.82
CA LEU A 107 6.08 16.05 -9.73
C LEU A 107 5.33 17.33 -10.15
N PRO A 108 4.33 17.25 -11.06
CA PRO A 108 3.57 18.41 -11.54
C PRO A 108 2.98 19.26 -10.41
N ARG A 109 2.59 18.62 -9.30
CA ARG A 109 2.02 19.29 -8.12
C ARG A 109 3.03 20.19 -7.39
N TYR A 110 4.35 19.96 -7.54
CA TYR A 110 5.44 20.61 -6.83
C TYR A 110 6.49 21.20 -7.80
N ALA A 111 6.08 21.57 -9.00
CA ALA A 111 6.98 22.03 -10.08
C ALA A 111 7.75 23.31 -9.73
N ASP A 112 7.22 24.18 -8.86
CA ASP A 112 7.89 25.38 -8.40
C ASP A 112 9.12 25.05 -7.53
N PRO A 113 10.32 25.55 -7.84
CA PRO A 113 11.56 25.15 -7.17
C PRO A 113 11.63 25.50 -5.67
N LEU A 114 10.99 26.59 -5.21
CA LEU A 114 11.00 26.99 -3.80
C LEU A 114 9.67 26.65 -3.13
N ARG A 115 8.56 27.16 -3.64
CA ARG A 115 7.23 26.93 -3.07
C ARG A 115 6.83 25.45 -3.13
N GLY A 116 7.20 24.76 -4.21
CA GLY A 116 6.95 23.34 -4.37
C GLY A 116 7.67 22.50 -3.31
N ARG A 117 8.95 22.81 -3.01
CA ARG A 117 9.68 22.10 -1.93
C ARG A 117 9.09 22.35 -0.57
N LEU A 118 8.74 23.62 -0.21
CA LEU A 118 8.09 23.94 1.05
C LEU A 118 6.75 23.21 1.18
N ARG A 119 5.94 23.21 0.12
CA ARG A 119 4.67 22.47 0.10
C ARG A 119 4.88 20.95 0.19
N TYR A 120 5.95 20.41 -0.39
CA TYR A 120 6.30 19.00 -0.24
C TYR A 120 6.70 18.67 1.20
N MET A 121 7.52 19.49 1.84
CA MET A 121 7.97 19.30 3.22
C MET A 121 6.81 19.29 4.22
N THR A 122 5.71 20.01 3.93
CA THR A 122 4.47 19.99 4.75
C THR A 122 3.52 18.84 4.40
N SER A 123 3.85 18.02 3.40
CA SER A 123 3.03 16.85 3.07
C SER A 123 3.19 15.75 4.12
N ILE A 124 2.12 14.97 4.36
CA ILE A 124 2.13 13.87 5.34
C ILE A 124 3.32 12.92 5.14
N PRO A 125 3.64 12.44 3.90
CA PRO A 125 4.78 11.57 3.71
C PRO A 125 6.13 12.21 4.07
N ALA A 126 6.32 13.50 3.78
CA ALA A 126 7.56 14.20 4.10
C ALA A 126 7.66 14.50 5.61
N LEU A 127 6.54 14.77 6.28
CA LEU A 127 6.49 14.93 7.73
C LEU A 127 6.85 13.62 8.46
N ILE A 128 6.37 12.48 7.97
CA ILE A 128 6.75 11.16 8.51
C ILE A 128 8.27 10.95 8.39
N ASP A 129 8.87 11.26 7.23
CA ASP A 129 10.31 11.16 7.05
C ASP A 129 11.07 12.10 7.99
N LEU A 130 10.58 13.33 8.17
CA LEU A 130 11.18 14.32 9.08
C LEU A 130 11.10 13.87 10.54
N VAL A 131 9.92 13.44 11.00
CA VAL A 131 9.71 12.96 12.39
C VAL A 131 10.59 11.75 12.70
N ALA A 132 10.90 10.91 11.71
CA ALA A 132 11.79 9.76 11.91
C ALA A 132 13.26 10.13 12.20
N ILE A 133 13.73 11.30 11.74
CA ILE A 133 15.11 11.78 11.95
C ILE A 133 15.21 12.84 13.05
N LEU A 134 14.12 13.57 13.29
CA LEU A 134 14.06 14.72 14.20
C LEU A 134 14.56 14.43 15.63
N PRO A 135 14.20 13.32 16.30
CA PRO A 135 14.62 13.02 17.66
C PRO A 135 16.15 12.96 17.82
N PHE A 136 16.86 12.47 16.81
CA PHE A 136 18.32 12.43 16.82
C PHE A 136 18.92 13.85 16.80
N PHE A 137 18.42 14.72 15.89
CA PHE A 137 18.92 16.09 15.78
C PHE A 137 18.55 16.93 17.00
N ILE A 138 17.36 16.75 17.58
CA ILE A 138 16.97 17.39 18.84
C ILE A 138 17.91 16.95 19.96
N GLY A 139 18.19 15.64 20.07
CA GLY A 139 19.13 15.11 21.05
C GLY A 139 20.55 15.70 20.92
N LEU A 140 21.00 15.89 19.68
CA LEU A 140 22.31 16.50 19.40
C LEU A 140 22.38 17.99 19.77
N LEU A 141 21.30 18.76 19.47
CA LEU A 141 21.28 20.21 19.65
C LEU A 141 21.00 20.64 21.10
N ILE A 142 20.08 19.95 21.78
CA ILE A 142 19.50 20.38 23.06
C ILE A 142 19.84 19.39 24.19
N GLY A 143 20.43 18.22 23.86
CA GLY A 143 20.73 17.15 24.80
C GLY A 143 21.62 17.54 25.98
N HIS A 144 22.36 18.64 25.86
CA HIS A 144 23.19 19.20 26.93
C HIS A 144 22.41 20.07 27.94
N LEU A 145 21.18 20.50 27.56
CA LEU A 145 20.40 21.46 28.36
C LEU A 145 19.27 20.78 29.17
N PHE A 146 18.80 19.63 28.72
CA PHE A 146 17.65 18.94 29.33
C PHE A 146 17.90 17.41 29.36
N ASP A 147 17.35 16.72 30.38
CA ASP A 147 17.32 15.26 30.41
C ASP A 147 16.31 14.75 29.37
N LEU A 148 16.82 14.51 28.15
CA LEU A 148 16.00 14.10 27.02
C LEU A 148 15.80 12.57 26.93
N ARG A 149 15.85 11.85 28.07
CA ARG A 149 15.59 10.39 28.09
C ARG A 149 14.22 10.04 27.46
N PHE A 150 13.24 10.91 27.70
CA PHE A 150 11.90 10.76 27.10
C PHE A 150 11.96 10.79 25.55
N PHE A 151 12.83 11.60 24.96
CA PHE A 151 12.96 11.67 23.50
C PHE A 151 13.49 10.38 22.83
N ARG A 152 14.06 9.44 23.61
CA ARG A 152 14.44 8.13 23.06
C ARG A 152 13.25 7.35 22.54
N VAL A 153 12.07 7.47 23.21
CA VAL A 153 10.84 6.80 22.78
C VAL A 153 10.41 7.30 21.41
N PHE A 154 10.59 8.59 21.12
CA PHE A 154 10.26 9.14 19.80
C PHE A 154 11.13 8.60 18.66
N ARG A 155 12.25 7.93 18.95
CA ARG A 155 13.02 7.22 17.91
C ARG A 155 12.22 6.08 17.28
N LEU A 156 11.21 5.52 18.00
CA LEU A 156 10.28 4.54 17.47
C LEU A 156 9.37 5.10 16.37
N SER A 157 9.24 6.43 16.24
CA SER A 157 8.52 7.07 15.14
C SER A 157 9.03 6.67 13.75
N ARG A 158 10.26 6.12 13.67
CA ARG A 158 10.82 5.54 12.44
C ARG A 158 9.94 4.43 11.86
N LEU A 159 9.16 3.71 12.69
CA LEU A 159 8.18 2.74 12.24
C LEU A 159 7.13 3.35 11.29
N LEU A 160 6.80 4.62 11.48
CA LEU A 160 5.87 5.32 10.59
C LEU A 160 6.36 5.36 9.14
N LYS A 161 7.69 5.28 8.91
CA LYS A 161 8.26 5.22 7.54
C LYS A 161 7.77 3.99 6.78
N LEU A 162 7.44 2.88 7.47
CA LEU A 162 6.91 1.68 6.83
C LEU A 162 5.59 1.94 6.12
N SER A 163 4.80 2.94 6.58
CA SER A 163 3.54 3.32 5.94
C SER A 163 3.70 3.71 4.47
N ARG A 164 4.85 4.25 4.11
CA ARG A 164 5.17 4.65 2.74
C ARG A 164 5.40 3.46 1.81
N TYR A 165 5.90 2.34 2.36
CA TYR A 165 6.31 1.16 1.59
C TYR A 165 5.22 0.07 1.59
N THR A 166 4.19 0.23 2.42
CA THR A 166 3.07 -0.72 2.53
C THR A 166 1.80 -0.08 1.98
N GLY A 167 1.39 -0.51 0.78
CA GLY A 167 0.15 -0.03 0.16
C GLY A 167 -1.08 -0.28 1.01
N THR A 168 -1.08 -1.38 1.78
CA THR A 168 -2.16 -1.75 2.69
C THR A 168 -2.46 -0.67 3.74
N LEU A 169 -1.42 0.01 4.27
CA LEU A 169 -1.63 1.12 5.22
C LEU A 169 -2.29 2.33 4.55
N ASN A 170 -1.98 2.59 3.29
CA ASN A 170 -2.66 3.64 2.53
C ASN A 170 -4.14 3.33 2.31
N THR A 171 -4.47 2.07 1.99
CA THR A 171 -5.84 1.60 1.85
C THR A 171 -6.60 1.72 3.17
N LEU A 172 -5.96 1.31 4.28
CA LEU A 172 -6.52 1.47 5.63
C LEU A 172 -6.78 2.94 5.97
N PHE A 173 -5.84 3.83 5.66
CA PHE A 173 -5.97 5.26 5.90
C PHE A 173 -7.12 5.89 5.09
N LYS A 174 -7.27 5.49 3.82
CA LYS A 174 -8.43 5.88 2.99
C LYS A 174 -9.75 5.40 3.60
N ALA A 175 -9.79 4.16 4.11
CA ALA A 175 -10.98 3.61 4.77
C ALA A 175 -11.34 4.41 6.04
N VAL A 176 -10.35 4.73 6.89
CA VAL A 176 -10.55 5.60 8.08
C VAL A 176 -11.06 6.97 7.68
N GLN A 177 -10.45 7.61 6.68
CA GLN A 177 -10.89 8.94 6.21
C GLN A 177 -12.32 8.93 5.69
N ARG A 178 -12.72 7.88 5.01
CA ARG A 178 -14.07 7.75 4.48
C ARG A 178 -15.10 7.63 5.58
N GLU A 179 -14.83 6.80 6.59
CA GLU A 179 -15.76 6.50 7.69
C GLU A 179 -15.52 7.36 8.94
N GLN A 180 -14.69 8.40 8.86
CA GLN A 180 -14.25 9.21 9.99
C GLN A 180 -15.43 9.76 10.84
N ARG A 181 -16.57 10.12 10.22
CA ARG A 181 -17.74 10.65 10.93
C ARG A 181 -18.37 9.59 11.84
N VAL A 182 -18.51 8.36 11.33
CA VAL A 182 -19.12 7.25 12.09
C VAL A 182 -18.15 6.74 13.14
N LEU A 183 -16.85 6.68 12.82
CA LEU A 183 -15.80 6.35 13.78
C LEU A 183 -15.73 7.38 14.92
N PHE A 184 -15.84 8.67 14.62
CA PHE A 184 -15.85 9.71 15.64
C PHE A 184 -17.11 9.61 16.51
N ALA A 185 -18.28 9.37 15.92
CA ALA A 185 -19.52 9.18 16.67
C ALA A 185 -19.43 7.94 17.60
N SER A 186 -18.89 6.83 17.11
CA SER A 186 -18.70 5.62 17.93
C SER A 186 -17.69 5.85 19.07
N ALA A 187 -16.57 6.53 18.80
CA ALA A 187 -15.61 6.91 19.83
C ALA A 187 -16.22 7.83 20.90
N PHE A 188 -17.04 8.79 20.49
CA PHE A 188 -17.77 9.66 21.41
C PHE A 188 -18.72 8.88 22.31
N MET A 189 -19.50 7.92 21.73
CA MET A 189 -20.36 7.03 22.52
C MET A 189 -19.56 6.17 23.51
N MET A 190 -18.39 5.68 23.11
CA MET A 190 -17.49 4.94 24.02
C MET A 190 -17.04 5.80 25.19
N VAL A 191 -16.63 7.06 24.93
CA VAL A 191 -16.21 7.99 25.99
C VAL A 191 -17.37 8.28 26.95
N LEU A 192 -18.57 8.51 26.44
CA LEU A 192 -19.77 8.71 27.27
C LEU A 192 -20.05 7.49 28.17
N LEU A 193 -19.97 6.28 27.58
CA LEU A 193 -20.19 5.06 28.34
C LEU A 193 -19.12 4.86 29.42
N VAL A 194 -17.86 5.16 29.12
CA VAL A 194 -16.75 5.11 30.09
C VAL A 194 -17.01 6.08 31.26
N ILE A 195 -17.39 7.35 30.98
CA ILE A 195 -17.66 8.36 32.01
C ILE A 195 -18.86 7.90 32.87
N LEU A 196 -19.93 7.44 32.23
CA LEU A 196 -21.12 6.94 32.94
C LEU A 196 -20.77 5.76 33.87
N THR A 197 -20.06 4.77 33.34
CA THR A 197 -19.63 3.57 34.08
C THR A 197 -18.71 3.93 35.23
N ALA A 198 -17.76 4.86 35.02
CA ALA A 198 -16.85 5.33 36.03
C ALA A 198 -17.57 6.08 37.16
N SER A 199 -18.55 6.95 36.79
CA SER A 199 -19.34 7.70 37.77
C SER A 199 -20.20 6.76 38.62
N LEU A 200 -20.87 5.79 38.01
CA LEU A 200 -21.66 4.80 38.75
C LEU A 200 -20.75 3.89 39.60
N GLY A 201 -19.60 3.47 39.09
CA GLY A 201 -18.62 2.71 39.86
C GLY A 201 -18.11 3.47 41.09
N TYR A 202 -17.78 4.75 40.92
CA TYR A 202 -17.38 5.63 42.01
C TYR A 202 -18.49 5.73 43.06
N GLU A 203 -19.72 6.04 42.68
CA GLU A 203 -20.83 6.21 43.58
C GLU A 203 -21.16 4.96 44.41
N LEU A 204 -21.07 3.77 43.76
CA LEU A 204 -21.43 2.52 44.40
C LEU A 204 -20.30 1.86 45.20
N GLU A 205 -19.05 2.14 44.89
CA GLU A 205 -17.88 1.44 45.46
C GLU A 205 -17.00 2.33 46.35
N HIS A 206 -17.04 3.66 46.22
CA HIS A 206 -16.16 4.57 46.96
C HIS A 206 -16.24 4.35 48.46
N ALA A 207 -17.46 4.17 49.02
CA ALA A 207 -17.66 3.97 50.47
C ALA A 207 -17.04 2.64 50.93
N ALA A 208 -17.02 1.59 50.09
CA ALA A 208 -16.49 0.27 50.41
C ALA A 208 -15.01 0.12 50.08
N GLN A 209 -14.52 0.84 49.04
CA GLN A 209 -13.14 0.77 48.53
C GLN A 209 -12.61 2.18 48.20
N PRO A 210 -12.43 3.08 49.18
CA PRO A 210 -12.01 4.46 48.94
C PRO A 210 -10.65 4.56 48.23
N ASP A 211 -9.75 3.61 48.48
CA ASP A 211 -8.40 3.58 47.88
C ASP A 211 -8.39 3.16 46.38
N LYS A 212 -9.43 2.44 45.94
CA LYS A 212 -9.51 1.92 44.55
C LYS A 212 -10.42 2.78 43.68
N PHE A 213 -11.53 3.23 44.24
CA PHE A 213 -12.48 4.14 43.61
C PHE A 213 -12.37 5.53 44.22
N GLU A 214 -11.12 6.10 44.26
CA GLU A 214 -10.78 7.36 44.91
C GLU A 214 -11.52 8.55 44.27
N SER A 215 -11.67 8.55 42.97
CA SER A 215 -12.31 9.62 42.17
C SER A 215 -12.89 9.06 40.88
N ILE A 216 -13.76 9.83 40.20
CA ILE A 216 -14.26 9.48 38.88
C ILE A 216 -13.12 9.24 37.86
N PRO A 217 -12.08 10.12 37.75
CA PRO A 217 -10.96 9.86 36.88
C PRO A 217 -10.20 8.55 37.20
N ALA A 218 -10.01 8.21 38.47
CA ALA A 218 -9.42 6.94 38.89
C ALA A 218 -10.30 5.75 38.47
N SER A 219 -11.62 5.87 38.70
CA SER A 219 -12.62 4.87 38.31
C SER A 219 -12.71 4.70 36.78
N MET A 220 -12.33 5.70 35.97
CA MET A 220 -12.30 5.60 34.50
C MET A 220 -11.29 4.53 34.01
N TYR A 221 -10.17 4.34 34.70
CA TYR A 221 -9.25 3.25 34.40
C TYR A 221 -9.96 1.91 34.49
N TRP A 222 -10.63 1.62 35.61
CA TRP A 222 -11.41 0.40 35.77
C TRP A 222 -12.52 0.27 34.69
N ALA A 223 -13.24 1.35 34.44
CA ALA A 223 -14.32 1.36 33.44
C ALA A 223 -13.78 0.99 32.05
N VAL A 224 -12.67 1.60 31.61
CA VAL A 224 -12.05 1.31 30.29
C VAL A 224 -11.64 -0.15 30.20
N ILE A 225 -10.88 -0.69 31.17
CA ILE A 225 -10.40 -2.08 31.09
C ILE A 225 -11.53 -3.10 31.20
N THR A 226 -12.63 -2.76 31.89
CA THR A 226 -13.82 -3.64 31.99
C THR A 226 -14.62 -3.63 30.70
N LEU A 227 -14.94 -2.45 30.15
CA LEU A 227 -15.72 -2.29 28.92
C LEU A 227 -14.96 -2.78 27.68
N ALA A 228 -13.64 -2.64 27.67
CA ALA A 228 -12.77 -3.19 26.62
C ALA A 228 -12.53 -4.72 26.78
N SER A 229 -13.15 -5.35 27.77
CA SER A 229 -13.00 -6.79 28.05
C SER A 229 -11.55 -7.22 28.37
N VAL A 230 -10.69 -6.30 28.84
CA VAL A 230 -9.33 -6.61 29.28
C VAL A 230 -9.34 -7.23 30.68
N GLY A 231 -9.97 -6.56 31.65
CA GLY A 231 -10.27 -7.06 32.98
C GLY A 231 -9.07 -7.55 33.78
N TYR A 232 -8.08 -6.70 34.08
CA TYR A 232 -6.91 -7.11 34.88
C TYR A 232 -7.26 -7.64 36.27
N GLY A 233 -8.40 -7.22 36.86
CA GLY A 233 -8.85 -7.67 38.17
C GLY A 233 -8.18 -6.96 39.35
N ASP A 234 -7.31 -6.00 39.12
CA ASP A 234 -6.66 -5.16 40.14
C ASP A 234 -7.66 -4.23 40.82
N ILE A 235 -8.63 -3.73 40.09
CA ILE A 235 -9.78 -2.98 40.56
C ILE A 235 -11.05 -3.71 40.11
N SER A 236 -11.93 -4.04 41.07
CA SER A 236 -13.21 -4.69 40.79
C SER A 236 -14.25 -4.36 41.88
N PRO A 237 -15.54 -4.21 41.55
CA PRO A 237 -16.61 -3.96 42.48
C PRO A 237 -16.75 -5.10 43.51
N VAL A 238 -16.94 -4.71 44.77
CA VAL A 238 -17.17 -5.64 45.88
C VAL A 238 -18.60 -5.59 46.39
N THR A 239 -19.30 -4.44 46.23
CA THR A 239 -20.67 -4.29 46.63
C THR A 239 -21.62 -5.11 45.75
N PRO A 240 -22.71 -5.67 46.29
CA PRO A 240 -23.67 -6.43 45.48
C PRO A 240 -24.27 -5.61 44.35
N LEU A 241 -24.57 -4.32 44.61
CA LEU A 241 -25.15 -3.44 43.62
C LEU A 241 -24.12 -3.06 42.54
N GLY A 242 -22.86 -2.77 42.91
CA GLY A 242 -21.76 -2.51 41.97
C GLY A 242 -21.49 -3.71 41.06
N ARG A 243 -21.53 -4.95 41.59
CA ARG A 243 -21.40 -6.18 40.80
C ARG A 243 -22.54 -6.36 39.79
N ALA A 244 -23.78 -6.16 40.24
CA ALA A 244 -24.96 -6.25 39.38
C ALA A 244 -24.92 -5.21 38.25
N MET A 245 -24.60 -3.98 38.59
CA MET A 245 -24.41 -2.87 37.62
C MET A 245 -23.31 -3.20 36.60
N THR A 246 -22.15 -3.68 37.08
CA THR A 246 -21.02 -4.05 36.23
C THR A 246 -21.41 -5.16 35.22
N ALA A 247 -22.17 -6.16 35.66
CA ALA A 247 -22.62 -7.23 34.75
C ALA A 247 -23.47 -6.69 33.61
N VAL A 248 -24.42 -5.78 33.89
CA VAL A 248 -25.27 -5.15 32.86
C VAL A 248 -24.45 -4.28 31.93
N ILE A 249 -23.61 -3.40 32.49
CA ILE A 249 -22.83 -2.43 31.70
C ILE A 249 -21.76 -3.16 30.86
N SER A 250 -21.18 -4.26 31.35
CA SER A 250 -20.23 -5.05 30.56
C SER A 250 -20.85 -5.64 29.30
N LEU A 251 -22.10 -6.09 29.36
CA LEU A 251 -22.83 -6.59 28.18
C LEU A 251 -23.04 -5.45 27.15
N LEU A 252 -23.41 -4.27 27.60
CA LEU A 252 -23.52 -3.07 26.73
C LEU A 252 -22.16 -2.66 26.16
N GLY A 253 -21.10 -2.73 26.98
CA GLY A 253 -19.73 -2.42 26.61
C GLY A 253 -19.25 -3.28 25.45
N ILE A 254 -19.44 -4.60 25.49
CA ILE A 254 -19.05 -5.52 24.41
C ILE A 254 -19.66 -5.06 23.08
N GLY A 255 -20.96 -4.70 23.06
CA GLY A 255 -21.63 -4.23 21.86
C GLY A 255 -21.06 -2.92 21.31
N ILE A 256 -20.89 -1.92 22.17
CA ILE A 256 -20.44 -0.58 21.79
C ILE A 256 -18.97 -0.62 21.34
N PHE A 257 -18.09 -1.34 22.03
CA PHE A 257 -16.67 -1.44 21.69
C PHE A 257 -16.43 -2.27 20.41
N ALA A 258 -17.36 -3.18 20.05
CA ALA A 258 -17.29 -3.94 18.80
C ALA A 258 -17.60 -3.07 17.55
N ILE A 259 -18.37 -1.97 17.70
CA ILE A 259 -18.80 -1.14 16.56
C ILE A 259 -17.63 -0.56 15.78
N PRO A 260 -16.63 0.14 16.35
CA PRO A 260 -15.50 0.68 15.59
C PRO A 260 -14.70 -0.40 14.87
N ALA A 261 -14.48 -1.55 15.51
CA ALA A 261 -13.74 -2.66 14.91
C ALA A 261 -14.50 -3.26 13.70
N GLY A 262 -15.81 -3.48 13.84
CA GLY A 262 -16.67 -3.94 12.75
C GLY A 262 -16.73 -2.95 11.58
N LEU A 263 -16.90 -1.67 11.88
CA LEU A 263 -16.89 -0.60 10.87
C LEU A 263 -15.55 -0.54 10.12
N MET A 264 -14.43 -0.63 10.83
CA MET A 264 -13.11 -0.64 10.20
C MET A 264 -12.90 -1.85 9.29
N ALA A 265 -13.33 -3.04 9.70
CA ALA A 265 -13.25 -4.25 8.88
C ALA A 265 -14.11 -4.12 7.61
N SER A 266 -15.33 -3.61 7.73
CA SER A 266 -16.22 -3.36 6.59
C SER A 266 -15.64 -2.31 5.66
N ALA A 267 -15.23 -1.15 6.18
CA ALA A 267 -14.68 -0.05 5.40
C ALA A 267 -13.40 -0.45 4.64
N PHE A 268 -12.54 -1.26 5.26
CA PHE A 268 -11.35 -1.79 4.61
C PHE A 268 -11.71 -2.72 3.44
N THR A 269 -12.65 -3.62 3.65
CA THR A 269 -13.15 -4.53 2.60
C THR A 269 -13.79 -3.78 1.45
N ASP A 270 -14.60 -2.76 1.76
CA ASP A 270 -15.23 -1.90 0.75
C ASP A 270 -14.19 -1.09 -0.03
N GLN A 271 -13.14 -0.59 0.63
CA GLN A 271 -12.07 0.15 -0.05
C GLN A 271 -11.31 -0.77 -1.03
N LEU A 272 -11.01 -2.01 -0.63
CA LEU A 272 -10.40 -2.99 -1.54
C LEU A 272 -11.29 -3.29 -2.75
N ARG A 273 -12.61 -3.37 -2.53
CA ARG A 273 -13.58 -3.55 -3.62
C ARG A 273 -13.57 -2.37 -4.58
N ILE A 274 -13.61 -1.14 -4.06
CA ILE A 274 -13.59 0.08 -4.87
C ILE A 274 -12.29 0.19 -5.67
N ASP A 275 -11.14 -0.10 -5.05
CA ASP A 275 -9.85 -0.07 -5.74
C ASP A 275 -9.82 -1.09 -6.90
N ARG A 276 -10.42 -2.28 -6.72
CA ARG A 276 -10.58 -3.29 -7.79
C ARG A 276 -11.54 -2.85 -8.89
N GLU A 277 -12.71 -2.31 -8.53
CA GLU A 277 -13.71 -1.81 -9.48
C GLU A 277 -13.15 -0.63 -10.30
N THR A 278 -12.39 0.25 -9.67
CA THR A 278 -11.72 1.37 -10.37
C THR A 278 -10.76 0.85 -11.44
N PHE A 279 -9.90 -0.10 -11.08
CA PHE A 279 -8.99 -0.72 -12.03
C PHE A 279 -9.73 -1.49 -13.14
N GLU A 280 -10.80 -2.21 -12.81
CA GLU A 280 -11.63 -2.92 -13.78
C GLU A 280 -12.24 -1.96 -14.81
N ASN A 281 -12.77 -0.82 -14.36
CA ASN A 281 -13.35 0.19 -15.23
C ASN A 281 -12.31 0.86 -16.14
N GLU A 282 -11.15 1.22 -15.61
CA GLU A 282 -10.05 1.76 -16.42
C GLU A 282 -9.53 0.76 -17.46
N PHE A 283 -9.46 -0.53 -17.08
CA PHE A 283 -9.07 -1.59 -18.00
C PHE A 283 -10.14 -1.81 -19.09
N ARG A 284 -11.44 -1.74 -18.75
CA ARG A 284 -12.55 -1.79 -19.73
C ARG A 284 -12.47 -0.61 -20.70
N GLU A 285 -12.23 0.58 -20.19
CA GLU A 285 -12.12 1.79 -21.02
C GLU A 285 -10.91 1.72 -21.96
N ALA A 286 -9.77 1.21 -21.49
CA ALA A 286 -8.60 1.01 -22.34
C ALA A 286 -8.88 -0.02 -23.47
N LEU A 287 -9.60 -1.11 -23.17
CA LEU A 287 -10.00 -2.10 -24.16
C LEU A 287 -11.04 -1.57 -25.16
N ALA A 288 -11.97 -0.71 -24.72
CA ALA A 288 -12.98 -0.11 -25.59
C ALA A 288 -12.38 0.85 -26.64
N LYS A 289 -11.20 1.44 -26.35
CA LYS A 289 -10.46 2.29 -27.29
C LYS A 289 -9.74 1.49 -28.41
N GLY A 290 -9.77 0.17 -28.36
CA GLY A 290 -9.15 -0.73 -29.34
C GLY A 290 -8.02 -1.59 -28.75
N ALA A 291 -7.02 -1.94 -29.57
CA ALA A 291 -5.88 -2.73 -29.10
C ALA A 291 -5.07 -1.93 -28.04
N ILE A 292 -4.80 -2.58 -26.91
CA ILE A 292 -4.02 -1.97 -25.81
C ILE A 292 -2.63 -1.62 -26.32
N SER A 293 -2.31 -0.35 -26.40
CA SER A 293 -1.00 0.15 -26.77
C SER A 293 0.04 -0.11 -25.66
N LEU A 294 1.33 -0.02 -25.97
CA LEU A 294 2.39 -0.05 -24.96
C LEU A 294 2.23 1.08 -23.92
N ALA A 295 1.70 2.24 -24.34
CA ALA A 295 1.41 3.35 -23.43
C ALA A 295 0.28 2.99 -22.45
N ASP A 296 -0.78 2.35 -22.93
CA ASP A 296 -1.89 1.90 -22.08
C ASP A 296 -1.43 0.80 -21.09
N GLN A 297 -0.57 -0.12 -21.51
CA GLN A 297 0.03 -1.12 -20.60
C GLN A 297 0.82 -0.47 -19.49
N HIS A 298 1.62 0.56 -19.80
CA HIS A 298 2.36 1.31 -18.79
C HIS A 298 1.42 2.10 -17.86
N ALA A 299 0.36 2.70 -18.39
CA ALA A 299 -0.63 3.41 -17.60
C ALA A 299 -1.38 2.47 -16.65
N LEU A 300 -1.86 1.33 -17.14
CA LEU A 300 -2.53 0.31 -16.33
C LEU A 300 -1.62 -0.30 -15.26
N THR A 301 -0.34 -0.52 -15.58
CA THR A 301 0.62 -0.99 -14.58
C THR A 301 0.85 0.04 -13.48
N ALA A 302 1.00 1.32 -13.85
CA ALA A 302 1.14 2.41 -12.89
C ALA A 302 -0.12 2.58 -12.04
N GLU A 303 -1.30 2.37 -12.62
CA GLU A 303 -2.57 2.44 -11.90
C GLU A 303 -2.74 1.28 -10.93
N ALA A 304 -2.41 0.05 -11.34
CA ALA A 304 -2.40 -1.11 -10.45
C ALA A 304 -1.46 -0.92 -9.26
N GLU A 305 -0.26 -0.32 -9.50
CA GLU A 305 0.67 0.06 -8.43
C GLU A 305 0.11 1.17 -7.54
N ARG A 306 -0.58 2.17 -8.10
CA ARG A 306 -1.24 3.26 -7.35
C ARG A 306 -2.36 2.75 -6.45
N LEU A 307 -3.16 1.80 -6.95
CA LEU A 307 -4.24 1.15 -6.21
C LEU A 307 -3.74 0.03 -5.31
N HIS A 308 -2.44 -0.26 -5.32
CA HIS A 308 -1.79 -1.31 -4.53
C HIS A 308 -2.40 -2.71 -4.75
N LEU A 309 -2.85 -2.98 -5.96
CA LEU A 309 -3.43 -4.28 -6.33
C LEU A 309 -2.34 -5.35 -6.40
N SER A 310 -2.66 -6.55 -5.90
CA SER A 310 -1.77 -7.68 -6.06
C SER A 310 -1.72 -8.13 -7.52
N LYS A 311 -0.60 -8.72 -7.95
CA LYS A 311 -0.50 -9.28 -9.30
C LYS A 311 -1.62 -10.29 -9.60
N GLN A 312 -2.02 -11.07 -8.60
CA GLN A 312 -3.12 -12.04 -8.74
C GLN A 312 -4.48 -11.37 -8.95
N ASP A 313 -4.73 -10.23 -8.27
CA ASP A 313 -5.97 -9.47 -8.48
C ASP A 313 -6.00 -8.86 -9.89
N VAL A 314 -4.89 -8.27 -10.33
CA VAL A 314 -4.75 -7.71 -11.69
C VAL A 314 -4.99 -8.79 -12.74
N ASP A 315 -4.31 -9.94 -12.64
CA ASP A 315 -4.47 -11.04 -13.59
C ASP A 315 -5.92 -11.56 -13.62
N ARG A 316 -6.57 -11.66 -12.45
CA ARG A 316 -7.97 -12.09 -12.34
C ARG A 316 -8.94 -11.11 -12.99
N ILE A 317 -8.79 -9.81 -12.72
CA ILE A 317 -9.63 -8.76 -13.30
C ILE A 317 -9.45 -8.72 -14.82
N MET A 318 -8.21 -8.75 -15.28
CA MET A 318 -7.92 -8.76 -16.72
C MET A 318 -8.51 -9.97 -17.42
N TYR A 319 -8.45 -11.16 -16.81
CA TYR A 319 -9.05 -12.38 -17.32
C TYR A 319 -10.58 -12.27 -17.38
N LYS A 320 -11.21 -11.82 -16.29
CA LYS A 320 -12.68 -11.64 -16.19
C LYS A 320 -13.18 -10.71 -17.29
N VAL A 321 -12.61 -9.51 -17.41
CA VAL A 321 -13.04 -8.50 -18.40
C VAL A 321 -12.84 -9.00 -19.84
N LYS A 322 -11.73 -9.70 -20.13
CA LYS A 322 -11.52 -10.30 -21.44
C LYS A 322 -12.54 -11.40 -21.76
N GLN A 323 -12.94 -12.21 -20.79
CA GLN A 323 -13.99 -13.20 -20.98
C GLN A 323 -15.36 -12.56 -21.25
N GLU A 324 -15.73 -11.56 -20.45
CA GLU A 324 -16.99 -10.83 -20.61
C GLU A 324 -17.07 -10.17 -22.00
N LEU A 325 -15.99 -9.53 -22.44
CA LEU A 325 -15.94 -8.94 -23.80
C LEU A 325 -16.01 -10.00 -24.91
N ARG A 326 -15.43 -11.17 -24.70
CA ARG A 326 -15.59 -12.27 -25.67
C ARG A 326 -17.02 -12.81 -25.74
N GLN A 327 -17.70 -12.88 -24.60
CA GLN A 327 -19.09 -13.35 -24.54
C GLN A 327 -20.06 -12.32 -25.13
N HIS A 328 -19.87 -11.03 -24.83
CA HIS A 328 -20.73 -9.96 -25.35
C HIS A 328 -20.31 -9.48 -26.75
N GLY A 329 -19.04 -9.64 -27.14
CA GLY A 329 -18.56 -9.36 -28.49
C GLY A 329 -19.04 -10.40 -29.52
N GLY A 330 -19.45 -11.59 -29.05
CA GLY A 330 -20.15 -12.58 -29.91
C GLY A 330 -21.60 -12.23 -30.19
N GLU A 331 -22.23 -11.43 -29.33
CA GLU A 331 -23.64 -10.98 -29.52
C GLU A 331 -23.75 -9.57 -30.12
N GLY A 332 -22.69 -8.76 -30.09
CA GLY A 332 -22.71 -7.34 -30.51
C GLY A 332 -22.13 -7.03 -31.87
N LEU A 333 -21.47 -7.98 -32.53
CA LEU A 333 -21.19 -7.90 -33.96
C LEU A 333 -22.43 -8.40 -34.68
N ASN A 334 -23.43 -7.51 -34.78
CA ASN A 334 -24.61 -7.75 -35.61
C ASN A 334 -24.15 -8.30 -36.96
N ALA A 335 -24.76 -9.40 -37.41
CA ALA A 335 -24.53 -9.98 -38.73
C ALA A 335 -24.62 -8.92 -39.86
N GLU A 336 -25.34 -7.83 -39.63
CA GLU A 336 -25.43 -6.65 -40.51
C GLU A 336 -24.13 -5.81 -40.56
N ALA A 337 -23.41 -5.67 -39.44
CA ALA A 337 -22.11 -4.95 -39.40
C ALA A 337 -20.99 -5.78 -40.03
N MET A 338 -21.03 -7.08 -39.90
CA MET A 338 -20.10 -7.99 -40.58
C MET A 338 -20.37 -8.10 -42.08
N ALA A 339 -21.63 -7.98 -42.52
CA ALA A 339 -22.00 -7.96 -43.94
C ALA A 339 -21.57 -6.70 -44.67
N GLN A 340 -21.26 -5.61 -43.97
CA GLN A 340 -20.77 -4.34 -44.54
C GLN A 340 -19.24 -4.20 -44.58
N LEU A 341 -18.48 -5.09 -43.95
CA LEU A 341 -17.02 -5.07 -43.98
C LEU A 341 -16.52 -5.85 -45.20
N ASP A 342 -15.75 -5.20 -46.06
CA ASP A 342 -15.09 -5.84 -47.20
C ASP A 342 -14.12 -6.91 -46.70
N PRO A 343 -14.25 -8.18 -47.18
CA PRO A 343 -13.37 -9.27 -46.77
C PRO A 343 -11.88 -9.02 -46.95
N ASP A 344 -11.53 -8.20 -47.94
CA ASP A 344 -10.14 -7.86 -48.22
C ASP A 344 -9.55 -6.90 -47.20
N GLN A 345 -10.35 -5.98 -46.63
CA GLN A 345 -9.92 -5.08 -45.55
C GLN A 345 -9.73 -5.82 -44.21
N LEU A 346 -10.55 -6.84 -43.97
CA LEU A 346 -10.40 -7.72 -42.81
C LEU A 346 -9.10 -8.54 -42.93
N LEU A 347 -8.82 -9.09 -44.07
CA LEU A 347 -7.62 -9.87 -44.38
C LEU A 347 -6.34 -9.00 -44.26
N GLU A 348 -6.37 -7.78 -44.72
CA GLU A 348 -5.27 -6.80 -44.61
C GLU A 348 -4.99 -6.44 -43.13
N ARG A 349 -6.03 -6.20 -42.30
CA ARG A 349 -5.88 -5.98 -40.85
C ARG A 349 -5.27 -7.21 -40.14
N TYR A 350 -5.73 -8.42 -40.45
CA TYR A 350 -5.16 -9.64 -39.87
C TYR A 350 -3.71 -9.86 -40.31
N ARG A 351 -3.37 -9.57 -41.56
CA ARG A 351 -2.00 -9.61 -42.05
C ARG A 351 -1.10 -8.59 -41.35
N GLN A 352 -1.57 -7.38 -41.09
CA GLN A 352 -0.82 -6.38 -40.32
C GLN A 352 -0.62 -6.82 -38.86
N GLN A 353 -1.63 -7.39 -38.20
CA GLN A 353 -1.48 -7.93 -36.85
C GLN A 353 -0.50 -9.11 -36.79
N VAL A 354 -0.58 -10.01 -37.72
CA VAL A 354 0.38 -11.13 -37.81
C VAL A 354 1.80 -10.64 -38.11
N SER A 355 1.98 -9.63 -38.96
CA SER A 355 3.30 -9.03 -39.23
C SER A 355 3.87 -8.30 -38.01
N GLN A 356 3.04 -7.61 -37.21
CA GLN A 356 3.44 -6.98 -35.94
C GLN A 356 3.82 -8.01 -34.89
N LEU A 357 3.04 -9.09 -34.76
CA LEU A 357 3.37 -10.20 -33.88
C LEU A 357 4.67 -10.93 -34.33
N ARG A 358 4.91 -11.08 -35.64
CA ARG A 358 6.19 -11.60 -36.15
C ARG A 358 7.36 -10.65 -35.84
N ALA A 359 7.19 -9.34 -35.96
CA ALA A 359 8.24 -8.38 -35.64
C ALA A 359 8.60 -8.36 -34.14
N LEU A 360 7.61 -8.55 -33.25
CA LEU A 360 7.82 -8.69 -31.82
C LEU A 360 8.47 -10.01 -31.41
N ALA A 361 8.33 -11.05 -32.22
CA ALA A 361 8.79 -12.41 -31.93
C ALA A 361 10.26 -12.70 -32.26
N LEU A 362 10.91 -11.86 -33.03
CA LEU A 362 12.32 -12.01 -33.36
C LEU A 362 13.28 -11.87 -32.17
N GLY A 363 12.74 -11.68 -30.95
CA GLY A 363 13.53 -11.49 -29.73
C GLY A 363 13.56 -12.63 -28.70
N GLU A 364 12.49 -13.39 -28.46
CA GLU A 364 12.53 -14.25 -27.24
C GLU A 364 11.61 -15.50 -27.17
N ASN A 365 11.03 -16.09 -28.11
CA ASN A 365 10.38 -17.43 -27.96
C ASN A 365 9.70 -17.97 -29.23
N ALA A 366 10.48 -18.42 -30.17
CA ALA A 366 9.99 -18.96 -31.46
C ALA A 366 9.01 -20.15 -31.35
N ALA A 367 9.16 -21.03 -30.36
CA ALA A 367 8.32 -22.22 -30.22
C ALA A 367 6.88 -21.93 -29.70
N ARG A 368 6.72 -20.99 -28.79
CA ARG A 368 5.40 -20.56 -28.28
C ARG A 368 4.61 -19.76 -29.31
N LEU A 369 5.31 -19.09 -30.21
CA LEU A 369 4.70 -18.27 -31.25
C LEU A 369 4.24 -19.09 -32.45
N GLN A 370 4.91 -20.18 -32.77
CA GLN A 370 4.42 -21.11 -33.79
C GLN A 370 3.09 -21.76 -33.40
N SER A 371 2.90 -22.09 -32.13
CA SER A 371 1.62 -22.58 -31.60
C SER A 371 0.51 -21.52 -31.69
N ALA A 372 0.79 -20.28 -31.25
CA ALA A 372 -0.18 -19.18 -31.31
C ALA A 372 -0.52 -18.77 -32.77
N LEU A 373 0.45 -18.79 -33.66
CA LEU A 373 0.23 -18.53 -35.09
C LEU A 373 -0.59 -19.65 -35.78
N HIS A 374 -0.42 -20.90 -35.34
CA HIS A 374 -1.22 -22.03 -35.84
C HIS A 374 -2.69 -21.91 -35.39
N ASP A 375 -2.94 -21.46 -34.15
CA ASP A 375 -4.28 -21.22 -33.65
C ASP A 375 -4.98 -20.06 -34.38
N VAL A 376 -4.26 -18.97 -34.67
CA VAL A 376 -4.79 -17.81 -35.43
C VAL A 376 -5.09 -18.22 -36.88
N ASP A 377 -4.25 -19.07 -37.51
CA ASP A 377 -4.46 -19.54 -38.88
C ASP A 377 -5.66 -20.50 -38.97
N ASN A 378 -5.87 -21.34 -37.93
CA ASN A 378 -7.04 -22.22 -37.85
C ASN A 378 -8.33 -21.44 -37.61
N THR A 379 -8.29 -20.38 -36.79
CA THR A 379 -9.47 -19.51 -36.53
C THR A 379 -9.86 -18.77 -37.82
N THR A 380 -8.90 -18.25 -38.58
CA THR A 380 -9.14 -17.55 -39.85
C THR A 380 -9.67 -18.48 -40.93
N ARG A 381 -9.26 -19.77 -40.95
CA ARG A 381 -9.83 -20.76 -41.85
C ARG A 381 -11.26 -21.14 -41.50
N SER A 382 -11.57 -21.29 -40.22
CA SER A 382 -12.91 -21.56 -39.73
C SER A 382 -13.87 -20.39 -40.05
N GLU A 383 -13.45 -19.16 -39.83
CA GLU A 383 -14.23 -17.95 -40.15
C GLU A 383 -14.46 -17.82 -41.67
N ARG A 384 -13.48 -18.18 -42.49
CA ARG A 384 -13.64 -18.21 -43.94
C ARG A 384 -14.65 -19.25 -44.43
N GLN A 385 -14.71 -20.39 -43.77
CA GLN A 385 -15.69 -21.44 -44.09
C GLN A 385 -17.11 -20.99 -43.69
N VAL A 386 -17.27 -20.37 -42.54
CA VAL A 386 -18.54 -19.78 -42.10
C VAL A 386 -19.01 -18.68 -43.05
N TRP A 387 -18.10 -17.85 -43.54
CA TRP A 387 -18.39 -16.76 -44.49
C TRP A 387 -18.79 -17.27 -45.86
N GLN A 388 -18.13 -18.35 -46.33
CA GLN A 388 -18.49 -19.01 -47.61
C GLN A 388 -19.86 -19.71 -47.50
N ALA A 389 -20.19 -20.30 -46.33
CA ALA A 389 -21.48 -20.91 -46.08
C ALA A 389 -22.61 -19.87 -46.04
N LEU A 390 -22.37 -18.70 -45.45
CA LEU A 390 -23.35 -17.59 -45.39
C LEU A 390 -23.58 -16.96 -46.78
N ARG A 391 -22.57 -16.89 -47.67
CA ARG A 391 -22.74 -16.38 -49.04
C ARG A 391 -23.39 -17.42 -49.96
N GLY A 392 -23.17 -18.70 -49.71
CA GLY A 392 -23.81 -19.76 -50.53
C GLY A 392 -25.28 -20.00 -50.23
N GLY A 393 -25.75 -19.62 -49.02
CA GLY A 393 -27.17 -19.74 -48.65
C GLY A 393 -28.07 -18.55 -49.01
N ALA A 394 -27.50 -17.52 -49.68
CA ALA A 394 -28.28 -16.35 -50.13
C ALA A 394 -28.56 -16.34 -51.65
N ALA A 395 -28.30 -17.48 -52.31
CA ALA A 395 -28.47 -17.62 -53.75
C ALA A 395 -29.44 -18.75 -54.16
N ASP A 396 -30.32 -19.21 -53.23
CA ASP A 396 -31.46 -20.06 -53.54
C ASP A 396 -32.78 -19.37 -53.10
#